data_f8ab6abfabdf42c358f75a32696fa04e
#
_entry.id   f8ab6abfabdf42c358f75a32696fa04e
#
_cell.length_a   1.000
_cell.length_b   1.000
_cell.length_c   1.000
_cell.angle_alpha   90.00
_cell.angle_beta   90.00
_cell.angle_gamma   90.00
#
_symmetry.space_group_name_H-M   'P 1'
#
loop_
_entity.id
_entity.type
_entity.pdbx_description
1 polymer ?
#
loop_
_entity_poly.entity_id
_entity_poly.type
_entity_poly.pdbx_seq_one_letter_code
_entity_poly.pdbx_strand_id
1 'polypeptide(L)'
;AKERTVVCSFSGGLPLVDARQRATCTLKLEDGTETVTFDTRSETYAAGGAGAGRGVRIFAGVRSDPWFLDLAKTLKVNAGLPMVGPGVNGLHGQNVLSIVVVVDKRRLPGSLLAVTAQTVRK
;
A
#
# COMPACT_ATOMS: atom_id res chain seq x y z
N ALA A 1 -9.28 10.09 21.22
CA ALA A 1 -9.05 10.28 19.78
C ALA A 1 -10.11 9.50 19.04
N LYS A 2 -10.73 10.10 18.02
CA LYS A 2 -11.69 9.37 17.17
C LYS A 2 -10.90 8.58 16.14
N GLU A 3 -11.17 7.30 16.05
CA GLU A 3 -10.58 6.41 15.05
C GLU A 3 -11.12 6.76 13.66
N ARG A 4 -10.22 6.81 12.68
CA ARG A 4 -10.53 6.98 11.27
C ARG A 4 -10.06 5.74 10.55
N THR A 5 -10.94 5.13 9.78
CA THR A 5 -10.67 3.83 9.17
C THR A 5 -10.78 3.91 7.67
N VAL A 6 -9.84 3.29 6.99
CA VAL A 6 -9.92 3.02 5.56
C VAL A 6 -9.93 1.52 5.36
N VAL A 7 -11.00 1.01 4.77
CA VAL A 7 -11.14 -0.42 4.45
C VAL A 7 -11.25 -0.56 2.95
N CYS A 8 -10.29 -1.24 2.34
CA CYS A 8 -10.32 -1.58 0.93
C CYS A 8 -10.62 -3.07 0.75
N SER A 9 -11.61 -3.38 -0.05
CA SER A 9 -11.93 -4.74 -0.49
C SER A 9 -11.67 -4.86 -1.98
N PHE A 10 -11.18 -6.02 -2.38
CA PHE A 10 -10.87 -6.33 -3.76
C PHE A 10 -11.75 -7.50 -4.21
N SER A 11 -12.32 -7.42 -5.40
CA SER A 11 -13.00 -8.54 -6.02
C SER A 11 -12.01 -9.70 -6.20
N GLY A 12 -12.50 -10.93 -6.11
CA GLY A 12 -11.68 -12.13 -6.12
C GLY A 12 -10.57 -12.10 -7.17
N GLY A 13 -9.37 -12.45 -6.71
CA GLY A 13 -8.19 -12.51 -7.56
C GLY A 13 -8.38 -13.59 -8.62
N LEU A 14 -8.13 -13.24 -9.84
CA LEU A 14 -8.13 -14.16 -10.97
C LEU A 14 -6.72 -14.51 -11.39
N PRO A 15 -6.59 -15.60 -12.14
CA PRO A 15 -5.30 -16.09 -12.53
C PRO A 15 -4.55 -15.11 -13.40
N LEU A 16 -3.32 -15.20 -13.30
CA LEU A 16 -2.07 -14.70 -13.88
C LEU A 16 -2.10 -13.93 -15.22
N VAL A 17 -3.21 -13.75 -15.93
CA VAL A 17 -3.14 -13.27 -17.33
C VAL A 17 -3.87 -11.98 -17.63
N ASP A 18 -4.84 -11.55 -16.87
CA ASP A 18 -5.48 -10.22 -17.03
C ASP A 18 -6.35 -9.88 -15.80
N ALA A 19 -5.73 -9.83 -14.65
CA ALA A 19 -6.44 -9.67 -13.41
C ALA A 19 -6.83 -8.21 -13.16
N ARG A 20 -7.86 -7.75 -13.82
CA ARG A 20 -8.58 -6.57 -13.35
C ARG A 20 -9.34 -6.96 -12.09
N GLN A 21 -9.00 -6.30 -10.99
CA GLN A 21 -9.77 -6.38 -9.77
C GLN A 21 -10.53 -5.07 -9.58
N ARG A 22 -11.76 -5.18 -9.14
CA ARG A 22 -12.47 -4.01 -8.66
C ARG A 22 -12.10 -3.78 -7.21
N ALA A 23 -11.58 -2.61 -6.91
CA ALA A 23 -11.32 -2.15 -5.57
C ALA A 23 -12.45 -1.23 -5.10
N THR A 24 -12.94 -1.49 -3.91
CA THR A 24 -13.89 -0.61 -3.21
C THR A 24 -13.30 -0.25 -1.87
N CYS A 25 -12.99 1.02 -1.69
CA CYS A 25 -12.43 1.55 -0.46
C CYS A 25 -13.46 2.43 0.24
N THR A 26 -13.79 2.06 1.46
CA THR A 26 -14.69 2.84 2.32
C THR A 26 -13.87 3.54 3.39
N LEU A 27 -13.99 4.84 3.45
CA LEU A 27 -13.33 5.71 4.42
C LEU A 27 -14.36 6.20 5.42
N LYS A 28 -14.14 5.93 6.70
CA LYS A 28 -14.88 6.52 7.81
C LYS A 28 -14.06 7.66 8.37
N LEU A 29 -14.45 8.87 8.06
CA LEU A 29 -13.82 10.11 8.52
C LEU A 29 -14.75 10.83 9.49
N GLU A 30 -14.25 11.89 10.12
CA GLU A 30 -15.03 12.63 11.12
C GLU A 30 -16.22 13.37 10.51
N ASP A 31 -16.07 13.81 9.27
CA ASP A 31 -17.05 14.53 8.46
C ASP A 31 -17.99 13.60 7.65
N GLY A 32 -17.88 12.29 7.84
CA GLY A 32 -18.75 11.31 7.22
C GLY A 32 -18.01 10.10 6.62
N THR A 33 -18.79 9.26 5.98
CA THR A 33 -18.31 8.08 5.27
C THR A 33 -18.25 8.36 3.78
N GLU A 34 -17.18 7.95 3.16
CA GLU A 34 -16.97 8.07 1.72
C GLU A 34 -16.56 6.73 1.13
N THR A 35 -17.11 6.41 -0.04
CA THR A 35 -16.75 5.18 -0.76
C THR A 35 -16.17 5.54 -2.12
N VAL A 36 -15.02 4.99 -2.42
CA VAL A 36 -14.32 5.15 -3.69
C VAL A 36 -14.18 3.79 -4.34
N THR A 37 -14.68 3.65 -5.56
CA THR A 37 -14.60 2.40 -6.33
C THR A 37 -13.83 2.64 -7.62
N PHE A 38 -12.92 1.74 -7.96
CA PHE A 38 -12.09 1.82 -9.16
C PHE A 38 -11.61 0.43 -9.57
N ASP A 39 -11.18 0.29 -10.81
CA ASP A 39 -10.59 -0.95 -11.31
C ASP A 39 -9.06 -0.89 -11.19
N THR A 40 -8.47 -1.96 -10.68
CA THR A 40 -7.03 -2.14 -10.63
C THR A 40 -6.57 -2.95 -11.84
N ARG A 41 -5.32 -2.74 -12.26
CA ARG A 41 -4.65 -3.60 -13.24
C ARG A 41 -3.33 -4.07 -12.67
N SER A 42 -2.99 -5.33 -12.90
CA SER A 42 -1.78 -5.95 -12.37
C SER A 42 -0.59 -5.98 -13.32
N GLU A 43 -0.78 -5.62 -14.60
CA GLU A 43 0.13 -6.04 -15.66
C GLU A 43 1.40 -5.23 -15.80
N THR A 44 1.43 -3.99 -15.39
CA THR A 44 2.65 -3.16 -15.50
C THR A 44 2.79 -2.20 -14.33
N TYR A 45 4.02 -1.76 -14.12
CA TYR A 45 4.39 -0.76 -13.13
C TYR A 45 3.54 0.52 -13.18
N ALA A 46 3.10 0.91 -14.36
CA ALA A 46 2.23 2.06 -14.59
C ALA A 46 0.73 1.74 -14.51
N ALA A 47 0.37 0.47 -14.44
CA ALA A 47 -1.00 0.00 -14.60
C ALA A 47 -1.71 -0.26 -13.27
N GLY A 48 -1.59 0.66 -12.33
CA GLY A 48 -2.48 0.67 -11.17
C GLY A 48 -3.81 1.32 -11.53
N GLY A 49 -4.86 0.96 -10.80
CA GLY A 49 -6.12 1.68 -10.81
C GLY A 49 -6.10 2.78 -9.75
N ALA A 50 -6.78 3.87 -10.01
CA ALA A 50 -6.92 4.96 -9.06
C ALA A 50 -8.35 5.46 -9.00
N GLY A 51 -8.78 5.83 -7.82
CA GLY A 51 -10.06 6.46 -7.56
C GLY A 51 -9.90 7.74 -6.75
N ALA A 52 -10.85 8.63 -6.87
CA ALA A 52 -10.85 9.88 -6.12
C ALA A 52 -12.25 10.20 -5.57
N GLY A 53 -12.26 10.83 -4.44
CA GLY A 53 -13.43 11.38 -3.77
C GLY A 53 -13.14 12.76 -3.19
N ARG A 54 -13.98 13.28 -2.34
CA ARG A 54 -13.81 14.61 -1.73
C ARG A 54 -12.56 14.66 -0.84
N GLY A 55 -11.44 15.21 -1.37
CA GLY A 55 -10.18 15.32 -0.64
C GLY A 55 -9.51 13.98 -0.33
N VAL A 56 -9.87 12.92 -1.05
CA VAL A 56 -9.28 11.60 -0.94
C VAL A 56 -8.88 11.10 -2.32
N ARG A 57 -7.70 10.54 -2.42
CA ARG A 57 -7.23 9.82 -3.61
C ARG A 57 -6.68 8.48 -3.18
N ILE A 58 -7.05 7.43 -3.90
CA ILE A 58 -6.60 6.07 -3.61
C ILE A 58 -6.03 5.48 -4.89
N PHE A 59 -4.89 4.86 -4.76
CA PHE A 59 -4.27 4.06 -5.80
C PHE A 59 -4.07 2.64 -5.27
N ALA A 60 -4.32 1.64 -6.09
CA ALA A 60 -3.94 0.26 -5.81
C ALA A 60 -3.35 -0.39 -7.07
N GLY A 61 -2.25 -1.08 -6.93
CA GLY A 61 -1.59 -1.73 -8.04
C GLY A 61 -0.15 -2.13 -7.72
N VAL A 62 0.52 -2.60 -8.75
CA VAL A 62 1.92 -3.03 -8.66
C VAL A 62 2.85 -1.82 -8.64
N ARG A 63 3.85 -1.86 -7.78
CA ARG A 63 4.94 -0.87 -7.68
C ARG A 63 6.26 -1.58 -7.45
N SER A 64 7.37 -0.92 -7.79
CA SER A 64 8.67 -1.39 -7.33
C SER A 64 8.69 -1.40 -5.82
N ASP A 65 9.34 -2.38 -5.24
CA ASP A 65 9.55 -2.40 -3.81
C ASP A 65 10.39 -1.18 -3.39
N PRO A 66 9.86 -0.29 -2.55
CA PRO A 66 10.59 0.90 -2.09
C PRO A 66 11.58 0.58 -0.99
N TRP A 67 11.57 -0.64 -0.47
CA TRP A 67 12.40 -1.01 0.65
C TRP A 67 13.78 -1.43 0.20
N PHE A 68 14.80 -0.87 0.83
CA PHE A 68 16.18 -1.29 0.67
C PHE A 68 16.50 -2.35 1.72
N LEU A 69 16.72 -3.58 1.29
CA LEU A 69 17.11 -4.67 2.17
C LEU A 69 18.34 -5.38 1.59
N ASP A 70 19.47 -5.28 2.26
CA ASP A 70 20.61 -6.16 2.05
C ASP A 70 20.42 -7.42 2.90
N LEU A 71 19.74 -8.41 2.36
CA LEU A 71 19.43 -9.64 3.07
C LEU A 71 20.71 -10.37 3.52
N ALA A 72 21.72 -10.42 2.64
CA ALA A 72 22.97 -11.12 2.93
C ALA A 72 23.71 -10.48 4.13
N LYS A 73 23.76 -9.16 4.20
CA LYS A 73 24.33 -8.44 5.33
C LYS A 73 23.51 -8.57 6.59
N THR A 74 22.20 -8.49 6.47
CA THR A 74 21.29 -8.67 7.61
C THR A 74 21.51 -10.03 8.27
N LEU A 75 21.61 -11.10 7.47
CA LEU A 75 21.88 -12.44 7.98
C LEU A 75 23.26 -12.54 8.65
N LYS A 76 24.29 -11.89 8.09
CA LYS A 76 25.62 -11.84 8.70
C LYS A 76 25.59 -11.15 10.06
N VAL A 77 24.94 -10.01 10.17
CA VAL A 77 24.81 -9.28 11.45
C VAL A 77 24.10 -10.13 12.49
N ASN A 78 23.02 -10.79 12.11
CA ASN A 78 22.29 -11.68 13.02
C ASN A 78 23.17 -12.88 13.47
N ALA A 79 24.14 -13.27 12.67
CA ALA A 79 25.14 -14.30 13.02
C ALA A 79 26.38 -13.73 13.74
N GLY A 80 26.40 -12.46 14.13
CA GLY A 80 27.53 -11.80 14.80
C GLY A 80 28.75 -11.54 13.89
N LEU A 81 28.57 -11.58 12.58
CA LEU A 81 29.64 -11.35 11.61
C LEU A 81 29.68 -9.86 11.18
N PRO A 82 30.87 -9.31 10.89
CA PRO A 82 31.01 -7.92 10.49
C PRO A 82 30.39 -7.65 9.12
N MET A 83 29.79 -6.48 8.97
CA MET A 83 29.36 -5.94 7.68
C MET A 83 30.56 -5.30 6.98
N VAL A 84 30.94 -5.83 5.82
CA VAL A 84 32.03 -5.31 4.99
C VAL A 84 31.48 -4.93 3.60
N GLY A 85 31.96 -3.82 3.07
CA GLY A 85 31.64 -3.35 1.73
C GLY A 85 30.30 -2.60 1.61
N PRO A 86 29.98 -2.06 0.43
CA PRO A 86 28.75 -1.33 0.17
C PRO A 86 27.52 -2.23 0.29
N GLY A 87 26.36 -1.64 0.63
CA GLY A 87 25.08 -2.34 0.67
C GLY A 87 24.58 -2.70 -0.74
N VAL A 88 23.92 -3.84 -0.83
CA VAL A 88 23.24 -4.28 -2.07
C VAL A 88 21.75 -4.42 -1.78
N ASN A 89 20.93 -3.76 -2.60
CA ASN A 89 19.48 -3.92 -2.47
C ASN A 89 19.04 -5.26 -3.09
N GLY A 90 18.81 -6.25 -2.25
CA GLY A 90 18.32 -7.57 -2.67
C GLY A 90 16.87 -7.57 -3.17
N LEU A 91 16.13 -6.47 -2.96
CA LEU A 91 14.77 -6.29 -3.44
C LEU A 91 14.71 -5.47 -4.74
N HIS A 92 15.86 -5.08 -5.27
CA HIS A 92 15.92 -4.34 -6.53
C HIS A 92 15.27 -5.14 -7.66
N GLY A 93 14.33 -4.50 -8.37
CA GLY A 93 13.57 -5.15 -9.44
C GLY A 93 12.42 -6.05 -8.96
N GLN A 94 12.21 -6.17 -7.66
CA GLN A 94 11.02 -6.84 -7.14
C GLN A 94 9.81 -5.91 -7.21
N ASN A 95 8.64 -6.51 -7.39
CA ASN A 95 7.37 -5.79 -7.42
C ASN A 95 6.54 -6.16 -6.20
N VAL A 96 5.87 -5.17 -5.65
CA VAL A 96 4.93 -5.33 -4.54
C VAL A 96 3.55 -4.82 -4.92
N LEU A 97 2.52 -5.42 -4.36
CA LEU A 97 1.17 -4.88 -4.41
C LEU A 97 1.06 -3.75 -3.39
N SER A 98 0.75 -2.56 -3.84
CA SER A 98 0.69 -1.37 -3.02
C SER A 98 -0.69 -0.76 -3.04
N ILE A 99 -1.14 -0.28 -1.88
CA ILE A 99 -2.30 0.59 -1.73
C ILE A 99 -1.77 1.91 -1.19
N VAL A 100 -2.01 2.99 -1.92
CA VAL A 100 -1.64 4.34 -1.51
C VAL A 100 -2.92 5.13 -1.27
N VAL A 101 -3.09 5.62 -0.06
CA VAL A 101 -4.22 6.45 0.33
C VAL A 101 -3.72 7.85 0.64
N VAL A 102 -4.23 8.83 -0.06
CA VAL A 102 -3.93 10.26 0.16
C VAL A 102 -5.20 10.92 0.67
N VAL A 103 -5.14 11.49 1.85
CA VAL A 103 -6.26 12.20 2.48
C VAL A 103 -5.86 13.66 2.68
N ASP A 104 -6.75 14.59 2.36
CA ASP A 104 -6.55 16.01 2.64
C ASP A 104 -6.33 16.20 4.15
N LYS A 105 -5.24 16.87 4.52
CA LYS A 105 -4.87 17.13 5.92
C LYS A 105 -6.01 17.80 6.70
N ARG A 106 -6.81 18.63 6.06
CA ARG A 106 -7.96 19.31 6.68
C ARG A 106 -9.03 18.34 7.17
N ARG A 107 -9.07 17.12 6.65
CA ARG A 107 -9.99 16.04 7.07
C ARG A 107 -9.39 15.15 8.18
N LEU A 108 -8.18 15.43 8.61
CA LEU A 108 -7.46 14.72 9.66
C LEU A 108 -7.11 15.69 10.82
N PRO A 109 -8.10 16.15 11.57
CA PRO A 109 -7.85 17.09 12.66
C PRO A 109 -7.05 16.42 13.78
N GLY A 110 -6.11 17.16 14.35
CA GLY A 110 -5.25 16.73 15.43
C GLY A 110 -3.79 17.04 15.16
N SER A 111 -3.00 17.14 16.23
CA SER A 111 -1.57 17.41 16.17
C SER A 111 -0.71 16.14 16.05
N LEU A 112 -1.30 14.99 16.37
CA LEU A 112 -0.62 13.69 16.34
C LEU A 112 -1.49 12.68 15.58
N LEU A 113 -0.86 11.95 14.66
CA LEU A 113 -1.47 10.87 13.90
C LEU A 113 -0.69 9.57 14.13
N ALA A 114 -1.36 8.55 14.63
CA ALA A 114 -0.85 7.19 14.63
C ALA A 114 -1.51 6.41 13.50
N VAL A 115 -0.72 5.68 12.73
CA VAL A 115 -1.21 4.88 11.59
C VAL A 115 -0.89 3.43 11.83
N THR A 116 -1.88 2.57 11.66
CA THR A 116 -1.74 1.11 11.65
C THR A 116 -2.32 0.54 10.37
N ALA A 117 -1.80 -0.58 9.91
CA ALA A 117 -2.33 -1.28 8.75
C ALA A 117 -2.37 -2.78 9.01
N GLN A 118 -3.38 -3.43 8.46
CA GLN A 118 -3.51 -4.88 8.50
C GLN A 118 -4.16 -5.41 7.22
N THR A 119 -3.83 -6.64 6.86
CA THR A 119 -4.48 -7.38 5.78
C THR A 119 -5.31 -8.51 6.38
N VAL A 120 -6.52 -8.69 5.85
CA VAL A 120 -7.43 -9.75 6.29
C VAL A 120 -7.83 -10.59 5.08
N ARG A 121 -7.73 -11.89 5.22
CA ARG A 121 -8.25 -12.84 4.22
C ARG A 121 -9.68 -13.23 4.62
N LYS A 122 -10.59 -13.11 3.66
CA LYS A 122 -11.94 -13.67 3.79
C LYS A 122 -11.95 -15.14 3.39
#